data_365dd960553bea8ce234c6ccbd25db37
#
_entry.id   365dd960553bea8ce234c6ccbd25db37
#
_cell.length_a   1.000
_cell.length_b   1.000
_cell.length_c   1.000
_cell.angle_alpha   90.00
_cell.angle_beta   90.00
_cell.angle_gamma   90.00
#
_symmetry.space_group_name_H-M   'P 1'
#
loop_
_entity.id
_entity.type
_entity.pdbx_description
1 polymer ?
#
loop_
_entity_poly.entity_id
_entity_poly.type
_entity_poly.pdbx_seq_one_letter_code
_entity_poly.pdbx_strand_id
1 'polypeptide(L)'
;MKLIIVKDYGELGKKAAGLVADEVKSNPKVVLGLATGGTPVGMYRELIKLHQEESIDFSQASSFNLDEYVGLAATHPQSYRAYMQENLFDHINLPAGHTHVPTGDAADLQQECASYETAIREAGGIDIQVLGIGNNGHIGFNEPGSSVESTTRVVQLTESTIEANARYFASIEEVPTQAISMGIKTILGAKKVVLLASGETKAEAVRLMLEGEATADVPASLLQHHPDVTVIVDEAAASQLTVAAANKEDKR
;
A
#
# COMPACT_ATOMS: atom_id res chain seq x y z
N MET A 1 17.59 -0.71 -2.71
CA MET A 1 16.32 -1.41 -3.01
C MET A 1 16.62 -2.79 -3.57
N LYS A 2 15.81 -3.79 -3.22
CA LYS A 2 15.86 -5.17 -3.75
C LYS A 2 14.72 -5.34 -4.75
N LEU A 3 15.02 -5.76 -5.99
CA LEU A 3 14.01 -6.06 -7.01
C LEU A 3 13.78 -7.57 -7.09
N ILE A 4 12.51 -7.97 -7.12
CA ILE A 4 12.07 -9.36 -7.34
C ILE A 4 11.10 -9.34 -8.51
N ILE A 5 11.45 -10.00 -9.60
CA ILE A 5 10.58 -10.19 -10.76
C ILE A 5 9.99 -11.58 -10.67
N VAL A 6 8.67 -11.66 -10.71
CA VAL A 6 7.90 -12.91 -10.69
C VAL A 6 7.15 -13.05 -12.01
N LYS A 7 6.67 -14.26 -12.30
CA LYS A 7 6.03 -14.57 -13.58
C LYS A 7 4.73 -13.79 -13.79
N ASP A 8 3.88 -13.77 -12.77
CA ASP A 8 2.51 -13.26 -12.88
C ASP A 8 1.99 -12.73 -11.54
N TYR A 9 0.76 -12.18 -11.56
CA TYR A 9 0.07 -11.66 -10.39
C TYR A 9 -0.12 -12.69 -9.27
N GLY A 10 -0.32 -13.98 -9.60
CA GLY A 10 -0.47 -15.04 -8.60
C GLY A 10 0.84 -15.27 -7.83
N GLU A 11 1.97 -15.31 -8.52
CA GLU A 11 3.29 -15.43 -7.87
C GLU A 11 3.65 -14.16 -7.09
N LEU A 12 3.23 -12.98 -7.57
CA LEU A 12 3.40 -11.72 -6.86
C LEU A 12 2.72 -11.76 -5.49
N GLY A 13 1.46 -12.19 -5.46
CA GLY A 13 0.70 -12.32 -4.22
C GLY A 13 1.36 -13.29 -3.23
N LYS A 14 1.78 -14.47 -3.68
CA LYS A 14 2.48 -15.46 -2.86
C LYS A 14 3.80 -14.93 -2.30
N LYS A 15 4.59 -14.25 -3.14
CA LYS A 15 5.87 -13.69 -2.72
C LYS A 15 5.71 -12.59 -1.69
N ALA A 16 4.75 -11.69 -1.90
CA ALA A 16 4.42 -10.63 -0.96
C ALA A 16 3.91 -11.18 0.38
N ALA A 17 2.99 -12.16 0.34
CA ALA A 17 2.46 -12.82 1.53
C ALA A 17 3.58 -13.52 2.32
N GLY A 18 4.54 -14.15 1.65
CA GLY A 18 5.69 -14.77 2.29
C GLY A 18 6.51 -13.76 3.11
N LEU A 19 6.80 -12.58 2.55
CA LEU A 19 7.55 -11.54 3.28
C LEU A 19 6.78 -11.03 4.51
N VAL A 20 5.47 -10.80 4.38
CA VAL A 20 4.63 -10.37 5.53
C VAL A 20 4.54 -11.50 6.56
N ALA A 21 4.36 -12.75 6.15
CA ALA A 21 4.30 -13.90 7.04
C ALA A 21 5.61 -14.09 7.83
N ASP A 22 6.75 -13.88 7.20
CA ASP A 22 8.06 -13.95 7.86
C ASP A 22 8.19 -12.88 8.96
N GLU A 23 7.69 -11.66 8.70
CA GLU A 23 7.64 -10.59 9.72
C GLU A 23 6.72 -10.97 10.88
N VAL A 24 5.51 -11.49 10.62
CA VAL A 24 4.57 -11.95 11.65
C VAL A 24 5.18 -13.05 12.51
N LYS A 25 5.87 -14.01 11.89
CA LYS A 25 6.54 -15.12 12.62
C LYS A 25 7.70 -14.64 13.46
N SER A 26 8.50 -13.70 12.96
CA SER A 26 9.67 -13.19 13.67
C SER A 26 9.31 -12.18 14.76
N ASN A 27 8.20 -11.45 14.60
CA ASN A 27 7.70 -10.48 15.54
C ASN A 27 6.16 -10.61 15.67
N PRO A 28 5.65 -11.38 16.64
CA PRO A 28 4.20 -11.53 16.85
C PRO A 28 3.46 -10.21 17.08
N LYS A 29 4.15 -9.17 17.59
CA LYS A 29 3.59 -7.82 17.80
C LYS A 29 3.87 -6.89 16.63
N VAL A 30 4.08 -7.41 15.44
CA VAL A 30 4.35 -6.65 14.23
C VAL A 30 3.28 -5.59 13.97
N VAL A 31 3.71 -4.42 13.54
CA VAL A 31 2.85 -3.34 13.06
C VAL A 31 2.88 -3.33 11.53
N LEU A 32 1.76 -3.71 10.93
CA LEU A 32 1.60 -3.83 9.49
C LEU A 32 1.06 -2.53 8.89
N GLY A 33 1.75 -1.97 7.90
CA GLY A 33 1.23 -0.93 7.04
C GLY A 33 0.55 -1.58 5.82
N LEU A 34 -0.74 -1.33 5.61
CA LEU A 34 -1.55 -2.02 4.62
C LEU A 34 -2.10 -1.06 3.56
N ALA A 35 -2.28 -1.57 2.35
CA ALA A 35 -2.80 -0.84 1.20
C ALA A 35 -4.13 -1.43 0.74
N THR A 36 -4.95 -0.62 0.05
CA THR A 36 -6.16 -1.05 -0.64
C THR A 36 -5.93 -1.15 -2.16
N GLY A 37 -6.99 -1.40 -2.91
CA GLY A 37 -6.94 -1.53 -4.36
C GLY A 37 -6.75 -2.97 -4.84
N GLY A 38 -6.61 -3.17 -6.14
CA GLY A 38 -6.56 -4.50 -6.74
C GLY A 38 -5.24 -5.26 -6.53
N THR A 39 -4.13 -4.54 -6.43
CA THR A 39 -2.80 -5.16 -6.38
C THR A 39 -2.56 -6.03 -5.14
N PRO A 40 -2.90 -5.61 -3.90
CA PRO A 40 -2.63 -6.41 -2.70
C PRO A 40 -3.62 -7.56 -2.46
N VAL A 41 -4.73 -7.67 -3.21
CA VAL A 41 -5.75 -8.71 -3.00
C VAL A 41 -5.16 -10.12 -3.07
N GLY A 42 -4.26 -10.36 -4.02
CA GLY A 42 -3.55 -11.65 -4.14
C GLY A 42 -2.74 -11.98 -2.88
N MET A 43 -2.05 -10.99 -2.32
CA MET A 43 -1.31 -11.12 -1.07
C MET A 43 -2.27 -11.42 0.10
N TYR A 44 -3.38 -10.70 0.23
CA TYR A 44 -4.35 -10.93 1.30
C TYR A 44 -4.93 -12.33 1.25
N ARG A 45 -5.29 -12.84 0.07
CA ARG A 45 -5.77 -14.22 -0.10
C ARG A 45 -4.76 -15.26 0.38
N GLU A 46 -3.49 -15.08 0.06
CA GLU A 46 -2.43 -15.99 0.52
C GLU A 46 -2.18 -15.87 2.03
N LEU A 47 -2.25 -14.67 2.63
CA LEU A 47 -2.16 -14.48 4.08
C LEU A 47 -3.32 -15.17 4.81
N ILE A 48 -4.56 -15.05 4.29
CA ILE A 48 -5.74 -15.75 4.82
C ILE A 48 -5.51 -17.26 4.78
N LYS A 49 -5.04 -17.79 3.65
CA LYS A 49 -4.72 -19.21 3.51
C LYS A 49 -3.67 -19.67 4.52
N LEU A 50 -2.56 -18.94 4.65
CA LEU A 50 -1.52 -19.26 5.62
C LEU A 50 -2.04 -19.22 7.06
N HIS A 51 -2.95 -18.31 7.39
CA HIS A 51 -3.61 -18.27 8.68
C HIS A 51 -4.53 -19.47 8.90
N GLN A 52 -5.36 -19.83 7.92
CA GLN A 52 -6.23 -21.02 7.98
C GLN A 52 -5.47 -22.33 8.09
N GLU A 53 -4.27 -22.42 7.54
CA GLU A 53 -3.34 -23.54 7.67
C GLU A 53 -2.53 -23.50 8.98
N GLU A 54 -2.90 -22.61 9.93
CA GLU A 54 -2.22 -22.42 11.23
C GLU A 54 -0.72 -22.08 11.10
N SER A 55 -0.31 -21.56 9.93
CA SER A 55 1.09 -21.23 9.66
C SER A 55 1.50 -19.86 10.20
N ILE A 56 0.53 -18.94 10.42
CA ILE A 56 0.74 -17.61 11.00
C ILE A 56 -0.40 -17.23 11.94
N ASP A 57 -0.07 -16.45 12.97
CA ASP A 57 -0.97 -15.95 14.01
C ASP A 57 -0.88 -14.43 14.09
N PHE A 58 -2.01 -13.74 13.86
CA PHE A 58 -2.11 -12.28 13.92
C PHE A 58 -2.65 -11.75 15.25
N SER A 59 -2.90 -12.61 16.24
CA SER A 59 -3.59 -12.24 17.49
C SER A 59 -2.92 -11.13 18.29
N GLN A 60 -1.62 -10.89 18.09
CA GLN A 60 -0.86 -9.83 18.77
C GLN A 60 -0.42 -8.71 17.83
N ALA A 61 -0.68 -8.84 16.53
CA ALA A 61 -0.31 -7.85 15.53
C ALA A 61 -1.23 -6.61 15.58
N SER A 62 -0.77 -5.55 14.94
CA SER A 62 -1.57 -4.33 14.68
C SER A 62 -1.44 -3.95 13.21
N SER A 63 -2.39 -3.19 12.69
CA SER A 63 -2.34 -2.69 11.32
C SER A 63 -2.73 -1.23 11.20
N PHE A 64 -2.10 -0.53 10.25
CA PHE A 64 -2.43 0.83 9.83
C PHE A 64 -2.58 0.87 8.32
N ASN A 65 -3.75 1.29 7.83
CA ASN A 65 -3.95 1.51 6.40
C ASN A 65 -3.41 2.87 5.95
N LEU A 66 -3.01 2.95 4.68
CA LEU A 66 -2.45 4.17 4.09
C LEU A 66 -3.43 5.34 4.07
N ASP A 67 -4.71 5.06 3.84
CA ASP A 67 -5.67 6.08 3.46
C ASP A 67 -7.12 5.66 3.71
N GLU A 68 -8.02 6.65 3.62
CA GLU A 68 -9.48 6.49 3.59
C GLU A 68 -10.10 7.71 2.88
N TYR A 69 -11.21 7.50 2.19
CA TYR A 69 -12.00 8.58 1.61
C TYR A 69 -12.62 9.48 2.68
N VAL A 70 -12.54 10.79 2.46
CA VAL A 70 -13.28 11.77 3.29
C VAL A 70 -14.76 11.73 2.93
N GLY A 71 -15.61 11.74 3.97
CA GLY A 71 -17.07 11.78 3.85
C GLY A 71 -17.72 10.41 3.80
N LEU A 72 -16.97 9.31 3.79
CA LEU A 72 -17.53 7.96 3.89
C LEU A 72 -17.44 7.44 5.31
N ALA A 73 -18.59 7.00 5.84
CA ALA A 73 -18.62 6.25 7.11
C ALA A 73 -17.89 4.90 6.94
N ALA A 74 -17.32 4.38 8.02
CA ALA A 74 -16.62 3.09 8.02
C ALA A 74 -17.49 1.92 7.52
N THR A 75 -18.81 2.03 7.66
CA THR A 75 -19.78 1.02 7.18
C THR A 75 -20.20 1.19 5.73
N HIS A 76 -19.75 2.27 5.06
CA HIS A 76 -20.07 2.48 3.64
C HIS A 76 -19.40 1.40 2.80
N PRO A 77 -20.09 0.75 1.86
CA PRO A 77 -19.53 -0.36 1.06
C PRO A 77 -18.25 0.00 0.29
N GLN A 78 -18.07 1.27 -0.06
CA GLN A 78 -16.90 1.75 -0.79
C GLN A 78 -15.84 2.39 0.12
N SER A 79 -16.01 2.36 1.46
CA SER A 79 -14.95 2.77 2.37
C SER A 79 -13.79 1.77 2.34
N TYR A 80 -12.57 2.23 2.60
CA TYR A 80 -11.42 1.35 2.72
C TYR A 80 -11.48 0.48 3.97
N ARG A 81 -12.18 0.94 5.02
CA ARG A 81 -12.52 0.08 6.16
C ARG A 81 -13.33 -1.13 5.71
N ALA A 82 -14.41 -0.94 4.93
CA ALA A 82 -15.23 -2.03 4.42
C ALA A 82 -14.41 -2.95 3.48
N TYR A 83 -13.58 -2.38 2.61
CA TYR A 83 -12.66 -3.13 1.77
C TYR A 83 -11.73 -4.04 2.61
N MET A 84 -11.15 -3.52 3.68
CA MET A 84 -10.23 -4.31 4.52
C MET A 84 -10.96 -5.40 5.31
N GLN A 85 -12.19 -5.13 5.78
CA GLN A 85 -13.03 -6.16 6.41
C GLN A 85 -13.25 -7.32 5.44
N GLU A 86 -13.72 -7.03 4.22
CA GLU A 86 -14.04 -8.03 3.20
C GLU A 86 -12.81 -8.82 2.74
N ASN A 87 -11.66 -8.15 2.54
CA ASN A 87 -10.51 -8.77 1.89
C ASN A 87 -9.48 -9.36 2.85
N LEU A 88 -9.53 -9.02 4.15
CA LEU A 88 -8.55 -9.51 5.12
C LEU A 88 -9.11 -9.68 6.54
N PHE A 89 -9.64 -8.62 7.16
CA PHE A 89 -9.85 -8.60 8.62
C PHE A 89 -10.86 -9.62 9.11
N ASP A 90 -11.94 -9.88 8.36
CA ASP A 90 -12.95 -10.87 8.73
C ASP A 90 -12.46 -12.33 8.60
N HIS A 91 -11.29 -12.54 8.02
CA HIS A 91 -10.76 -13.86 7.67
C HIS A 91 -9.54 -14.28 8.49
N ILE A 92 -9.02 -13.38 9.34
CA ILE A 92 -7.85 -13.62 10.19
C ILE A 92 -8.15 -13.22 11.63
N ASN A 93 -7.30 -13.62 12.58
CA ASN A 93 -7.52 -13.34 14.00
C ASN A 93 -6.85 -12.03 14.48
N LEU A 94 -6.66 -11.06 13.59
CA LEU A 94 -6.21 -9.72 13.96
C LEU A 94 -7.31 -9.03 14.79
N PRO A 95 -7.04 -8.61 16.06
CA PRO A 95 -8.08 -8.03 16.89
C PRO A 95 -8.64 -6.73 16.31
N ALA A 96 -9.96 -6.55 16.33
CA ALA A 96 -10.62 -5.36 15.77
C ALA A 96 -10.07 -4.04 16.35
N GLY A 97 -9.74 -4.02 17.64
CA GLY A 97 -9.13 -2.85 18.29
C GLY A 97 -7.68 -2.56 17.89
N HIS A 98 -7.05 -3.46 17.13
CA HIS A 98 -5.70 -3.31 16.61
C HIS A 98 -5.67 -3.00 15.11
N THR A 99 -6.83 -2.82 14.47
CA THR A 99 -6.93 -2.45 13.06
C THR A 99 -7.25 -0.97 12.92
N HIS A 100 -6.34 -0.21 12.32
CA HIS A 100 -6.47 1.24 12.16
C HIS A 100 -6.64 1.59 10.67
N VAL A 101 -7.73 2.27 10.37
CA VAL A 101 -7.99 2.92 9.07
C VAL A 101 -8.40 4.34 9.42
N PRO A 102 -7.94 5.38 8.72
CA PRO A 102 -8.35 6.75 9.05
C PRO A 102 -9.87 6.91 9.06
N THR A 103 -10.39 7.75 9.95
CA THR A 103 -11.84 8.00 10.07
C THR A 103 -12.26 9.07 9.07
N GLY A 104 -12.79 8.64 7.92
CA GLY A 104 -13.12 9.53 6.80
C GLY A 104 -14.25 10.53 7.09
N ASP A 105 -15.16 10.20 8.02
CA ASP A 105 -16.28 11.03 8.47
C ASP A 105 -16.04 11.71 9.83
N ALA A 106 -14.78 11.83 10.25
CA ALA A 106 -14.42 12.52 11.49
C ALA A 106 -14.89 13.99 11.47
N ALA A 107 -15.39 14.46 12.61
CA ALA A 107 -15.86 15.84 12.75
C ALA A 107 -14.72 16.87 12.57
N ASP A 108 -13.49 16.50 12.96
CA ASP A 108 -12.27 17.29 12.76
C ASP A 108 -11.22 16.43 12.08
N LEU A 109 -11.08 16.61 10.76
CA LEU A 109 -10.15 15.85 9.93
C LEU A 109 -8.68 16.18 10.26
N GLN A 110 -8.36 17.39 10.72
CA GLN A 110 -7.00 17.77 11.10
C GLN A 110 -6.60 17.05 12.40
N GLN A 111 -7.52 17.01 13.36
CA GLN A 111 -7.31 16.25 14.60
C GLN A 111 -7.20 14.74 14.32
N GLU A 112 -8.00 14.22 13.39
CA GLU A 112 -7.91 12.81 12.96
C GLU A 112 -6.53 12.49 12.40
N CYS A 113 -6.02 13.31 11.47
CA CYS A 113 -4.67 13.14 10.91
C CYS A 113 -3.57 13.17 11.99
N ALA A 114 -3.65 14.11 12.94
CA ALA A 114 -2.70 14.22 14.04
C ALA A 114 -2.78 13.02 15.00
N SER A 115 -3.99 12.55 15.29
CA SER A 115 -4.24 11.37 16.12
C SER A 115 -3.73 10.10 15.46
N TYR A 116 -3.88 9.98 14.14
CA TYR A 116 -3.39 8.84 13.36
C TYR A 116 -1.85 8.73 13.41
N GLU A 117 -1.14 9.84 13.21
CA GLU A 117 0.33 9.91 13.36
C GLU A 117 0.76 9.56 14.80
N THR A 118 0.00 10.02 15.78
CA THR A 118 0.26 9.70 17.19
C THR A 118 0.09 8.22 17.46
N ALA A 119 -0.99 7.60 16.96
CA ALA A 119 -1.23 6.17 17.10
C ALA A 119 -0.12 5.31 16.46
N ILE A 120 0.35 5.68 15.27
CA ILE A 120 1.49 5.02 14.61
C ILE A 120 2.74 5.11 15.50
N ARG A 121 3.04 6.28 16.05
CA ARG A 121 4.20 6.48 16.92
C ARG A 121 4.09 5.69 18.23
N GLU A 122 2.93 5.67 18.85
CA GLU A 122 2.66 4.92 20.09
C GLU A 122 2.72 3.41 19.89
N ALA A 123 2.37 2.93 18.70
CA ALA A 123 2.55 1.53 18.30
C ALA A 123 4.03 1.14 18.08
N GLY A 124 4.97 2.09 18.14
CA GLY A 124 6.40 1.87 17.89
C GLY A 124 6.81 2.04 16.42
N GLY A 125 5.95 2.65 15.60
CA GLY A 125 6.12 2.81 14.16
C GLY A 125 5.69 1.56 13.38
N ILE A 126 5.68 1.67 12.06
CA ILE A 126 5.32 0.58 11.15
C ILE A 126 6.54 -0.32 10.90
N ASP A 127 6.41 -1.61 11.13
CA ASP A 127 7.49 -2.58 10.91
C ASP A 127 7.65 -2.91 9.42
N ILE A 128 6.55 -3.12 8.70
CA ILE A 128 6.53 -3.40 7.27
C ILE A 128 5.36 -2.67 6.61
N GLN A 129 5.66 -1.77 5.66
CA GLN A 129 4.67 -1.03 4.89
C GLN A 129 4.50 -1.65 3.50
N VAL A 130 3.30 -2.12 3.20
CA VAL A 130 2.92 -2.56 1.86
C VAL A 130 2.40 -1.38 1.05
N LEU A 131 2.86 -1.25 -0.19
CA LEU A 131 2.47 -0.20 -1.14
C LEU A 131 2.07 -0.81 -2.48
N GLY A 132 1.11 -0.19 -3.14
CA GLY A 132 0.98 -0.25 -4.58
C GLY A 132 1.66 0.96 -5.24
N ILE A 133 1.60 1.05 -6.58
CA ILE A 133 2.07 2.19 -7.34
C ILE A 133 1.02 2.62 -8.37
N GLY A 134 0.78 3.92 -8.46
CA GLY A 134 -0.04 4.49 -9.52
C GLY A 134 0.68 4.54 -10.87
N ASN A 135 -0.06 4.71 -11.97
CA ASN A 135 0.54 4.78 -13.31
C ASN A 135 1.45 6.01 -13.48
N ASN A 136 1.24 7.06 -12.69
CA ASN A 136 2.07 8.27 -12.64
C ASN A 136 3.12 8.24 -11.52
N GLY A 137 3.32 7.09 -10.87
CA GLY A 137 4.29 6.91 -9.80
C GLY A 137 3.83 7.34 -8.41
N HIS A 138 2.54 7.66 -8.19
CA HIS A 138 2.03 7.97 -6.86
C HIS A 138 2.05 6.73 -5.95
N ILE A 139 2.19 6.96 -4.64
CA ILE A 139 2.06 5.96 -3.57
C ILE A 139 1.10 6.48 -2.50
N GLY A 140 0.10 5.65 -2.08
CA GLY A 140 -1.07 6.14 -1.38
C GLY A 140 -1.77 7.19 -2.26
N PHE A 141 -2.24 8.28 -1.68
CA PHE A 141 -2.70 9.45 -2.45
C PHE A 141 -1.63 10.57 -2.52
N ASN A 142 -0.35 10.21 -2.50
CA ASN A 142 0.73 11.17 -2.73
C ASN A 142 1.00 11.26 -4.22
N GLU A 143 0.32 12.21 -4.88
CA GLU A 143 0.44 12.52 -6.29
C GLU A 143 1.77 13.25 -6.62
N PRO A 144 2.19 13.31 -7.90
CA PRO A 144 3.35 14.11 -8.32
C PRO A 144 3.36 15.50 -7.71
N GLY A 145 4.52 15.93 -7.20
CA GLY A 145 4.69 17.19 -6.48
C GLY A 145 4.47 17.10 -4.96
N SER A 146 4.11 15.90 -4.43
CA SER A 146 3.97 15.72 -2.98
C SER A 146 5.31 15.92 -2.26
N SER A 147 5.28 16.68 -1.15
CA SER A 147 6.48 16.94 -0.35
C SER A 147 7.00 15.67 0.33
N VAL A 148 8.32 15.47 0.32
CA VAL A 148 8.99 14.41 1.07
C VAL A 148 8.76 14.51 2.58
N GLU A 149 8.53 15.73 3.10
CA GLU A 149 8.26 16.01 4.52
C GLU A 149 6.78 15.83 4.90
N SER A 150 5.91 15.45 3.93
CA SER A 150 4.49 15.27 4.22
C SER A 150 4.23 14.12 5.17
N THR A 151 3.35 14.36 6.15
CA THR A 151 2.79 13.36 7.07
C THR A 151 1.34 13.07 6.69
N THR A 152 0.61 12.31 7.51
CA THR A 152 -0.82 12.04 7.28
C THR A 152 -1.61 13.35 7.23
N ARG A 153 -2.38 13.51 6.15
CA ARG A 153 -3.09 14.75 5.85
C ARG A 153 -4.30 14.52 4.95
N VAL A 154 -5.21 15.47 4.93
CA VAL A 154 -6.26 15.54 3.91
C VAL A 154 -5.64 15.98 2.57
N VAL A 155 -5.95 15.25 1.51
CA VAL A 155 -5.53 15.54 0.14
C VAL A 155 -6.74 15.67 -0.79
N GLN A 156 -6.62 16.51 -1.81
CA GLN A 156 -7.58 16.56 -2.92
C GLN A 156 -7.24 15.44 -3.90
N LEU A 157 -8.25 14.69 -4.32
CA LEU A 157 -8.09 13.70 -5.37
C LEU A 157 -8.01 14.38 -6.74
N THR A 158 -7.14 13.90 -7.60
CA THR A 158 -7.07 14.38 -8.99
C THR A 158 -8.28 13.91 -9.79
N GLU A 159 -8.63 14.63 -10.85
CA GLU A 159 -9.73 14.25 -11.75
C GLU A 159 -9.52 12.83 -12.28
N SER A 160 -8.30 12.48 -12.68
CA SER A 160 -7.96 11.13 -13.15
C SER A 160 -8.16 10.05 -12.09
N THR A 161 -7.92 10.36 -10.82
CA THR A 161 -8.18 9.43 -9.71
C THR A 161 -9.68 9.28 -9.46
N ILE A 162 -10.45 10.38 -9.52
CA ILE A 162 -11.91 10.37 -9.39
C ILE A 162 -12.52 9.54 -10.53
N GLU A 163 -12.12 9.77 -11.78
CA GLU A 163 -12.57 9.01 -12.94
C GLU A 163 -12.24 7.51 -12.82
N ALA A 164 -11.01 7.18 -12.42
CA ALA A 164 -10.58 5.80 -12.24
C ALA A 164 -11.39 5.07 -11.14
N ASN A 165 -11.83 5.79 -10.10
CA ASN A 165 -12.59 5.24 -9.00
C ASN A 165 -14.11 5.25 -9.27
N ALA A 166 -14.62 5.99 -10.27
CA ALA A 166 -16.05 6.08 -10.59
C ALA A 166 -16.70 4.70 -10.83
N ARG A 167 -15.93 3.73 -11.32
CA ARG A 167 -16.40 2.34 -11.52
C ARG A 167 -16.88 1.63 -10.26
N TYR A 168 -16.54 2.13 -9.08
CA TYR A 168 -16.93 1.57 -7.79
C TYR A 168 -18.15 2.25 -7.17
N PHE A 169 -18.61 3.37 -7.76
CA PHE A 169 -19.72 4.17 -7.26
C PHE A 169 -20.89 4.14 -8.27
N ALA A 170 -22.09 4.50 -7.84
CA ALA A 170 -23.25 4.53 -8.72
C ALA A 170 -23.16 5.65 -9.76
N SER A 171 -22.49 6.75 -9.45
CA SER A 171 -22.19 7.85 -10.37
C SER A 171 -20.86 8.52 -10.00
N ILE A 172 -20.30 9.31 -10.91
CA ILE A 172 -19.05 10.03 -10.68
C ILE A 172 -19.21 11.11 -9.60
N GLU A 173 -20.41 11.66 -9.45
CA GLU A 173 -20.73 12.69 -8.43
C GLU A 173 -20.71 12.11 -7.01
N GLU A 174 -20.84 10.78 -6.86
CA GLU A 174 -20.76 10.10 -5.57
C GLU A 174 -19.32 9.76 -5.16
N VAL A 175 -18.37 9.89 -6.10
CA VAL A 175 -16.95 9.65 -5.77
C VAL A 175 -16.44 10.76 -4.86
N PRO A 176 -15.88 10.44 -3.68
CA PRO A 176 -15.28 11.45 -2.82
C PRO A 176 -14.19 12.24 -3.56
N THR A 177 -14.11 13.54 -3.28
CA THR A 177 -13.11 14.44 -3.87
C THR A 177 -11.87 14.60 -3.00
N GLN A 178 -11.92 14.08 -1.76
CA GLN A 178 -10.85 14.17 -0.78
C GLN A 178 -10.60 12.82 -0.13
N ALA A 179 -9.37 12.64 0.35
CA ALA A 179 -8.98 11.49 1.18
C ALA A 179 -8.06 11.95 2.31
N ILE A 180 -8.03 11.18 3.42
CA ILE A 180 -6.93 11.21 4.38
C ILE A 180 -5.89 10.23 3.86
N SER A 181 -4.64 10.64 3.75
CA SER A 181 -3.55 9.78 3.27
C SER A 181 -2.28 9.98 4.10
N MET A 182 -1.62 8.87 4.44
CA MET A 182 -0.24 8.92 4.94
C MET A 182 0.64 9.69 3.96
N GLY A 183 1.48 10.59 4.47
CA GLY A 183 2.44 11.31 3.66
C GLY A 183 3.70 10.51 3.37
N ILE A 184 4.54 11.05 2.50
CA ILE A 184 5.82 10.42 2.10
C ILE A 184 6.71 10.19 3.33
N LYS A 185 6.81 11.17 4.24
CA LYS A 185 7.61 11.05 5.46
C LYS A 185 7.11 9.92 6.36
N THR A 186 5.80 9.76 6.52
CA THR A 186 5.20 8.69 7.31
C THR A 186 5.54 7.32 6.70
N ILE A 187 5.40 7.20 5.37
CA ILE A 187 5.75 5.98 4.63
C ILE A 187 7.23 5.65 4.77
N LEU A 188 8.11 6.63 4.58
CA LEU A 188 9.56 6.46 4.73
C LEU A 188 9.99 6.18 6.17
N GLY A 189 9.14 6.44 7.15
CA GLY A 189 9.36 6.12 8.56
C GLY A 189 9.15 4.65 8.91
N ALA A 190 8.60 3.83 8.02
CA ALA A 190 8.48 2.39 8.22
C ALA A 190 9.88 1.74 8.27
N LYS A 191 10.02 0.61 9.00
CA LYS A 191 11.30 -0.10 9.09
C LYS A 191 11.64 -0.83 7.79
N LYS A 192 10.61 -1.37 7.11
CA LYS A 192 10.70 -2.03 5.81
C LYS A 192 9.57 -1.55 4.90
N VAL A 193 9.83 -1.47 3.62
CA VAL A 193 8.81 -1.15 2.62
C VAL A 193 8.77 -2.27 1.58
N VAL A 194 7.56 -2.73 1.25
CA VAL A 194 7.31 -3.69 0.17
C VAL A 194 6.37 -3.04 -0.84
N LEU A 195 6.88 -2.74 -2.03
CA LEU A 195 6.08 -2.19 -3.11
C LEU A 195 5.71 -3.29 -4.11
N LEU A 196 4.43 -3.34 -4.46
CA LEU A 196 3.85 -4.31 -5.37
C LEU A 196 3.38 -3.61 -6.66
N ALA A 197 3.78 -4.14 -7.82
CA ALA A 197 3.24 -3.68 -9.09
C ALA A 197 2.98 -4.85 -10.04
N SER A 198 1.83 -4.83 -10.69
CA SER A 198 1.40 -5.86 -11.63
C SER A 198 0.76 -5.25 -12.87
N GLY A 199 1.11 -5.83 -14.03
CA GLY A 199 0.56 -5.44 -15.32
C GLY A 199 1.37 -4.37 -16.05
N GLU A 200 1.25 -4.37 -17.38
CA GLU A 200 2.01 -3.51 -18.29
C GLU A 200 1.77 -2.02 -18.06
N THR A 201 0.57 -1.64 -17.58
CA THR A 201 0.23 -0.24 -17.28
C THR A 201 1.08 0.36 -16.16
N LYS A 202 1.79 -0.46 -15.38
CA LYS A 202 2.71 -0.04 -14.31
C LYS A 202 4.17 0.04 -14.76
N ALA A 203 4.50 -0.46 -15.95
CA ALA A 203 5.87 -0.62 -16.40
C ALA A 203 6.66 0.70 -16.43
N GLU A 204 6.07 1.77 -16.93
CA GLU A 204 6.72 3.10 -16.96
C GLU A 204 6.97 3.65 -15.55
N ALA A 205 5.97 3.59 -14.67
CA ALA A 205 6.11 4.05 -13.29
C ALA A 205 7.17 3.24 -12.53
N VAL A 206 7.22 1.93 -12.73
CA VAL A 206 8.24 1.04 -12.15
C VAL A 206 9.63 1.39 -12.67
N ARG A 207 9.77 1.64 -13.98
CA ARG A 207 11.05 2.07 -14.58
C ARG A 207 11.49 3.41 -13.99
N LEU A 208 10.63 4.41 -13.97
CA LEU A 208 10.97 5.72 -13.41
C LEU A 208 11.33 5.65 -11.92
N MET A 209 10.63 4.81 -11.16
CA MET A 209 10.92 4.60 -9.73
C MET A 209 12.30 3.97 -9.50
N LEU A 210 12.69 2.98 -10.31
CA LEU A 210 13.90 2.18 -10.08
C LEU A 210 15.15 2.72 -10.78
N GLU A 211 14.98 3.26 -11.98
CA GLU A 211 16.07 3.66 -12.87
C GLU A 211 16.14 5.19 -13.09
N GLY A 212 15.08 5.92 -12.70
CA GLY A 212 15.04 7.38 -12.74
C GLY A 212 15.68 8.04 -11.51
N GLU A 213 15.77 9.35 -11.53
CA GLU A 213 16.19 10.15 -10.37
C GLU A 213 15.09 10.15 -9.29
N ALA A 214 15.51 10.20 -8.03
CA ALA A 214 14.59 10.36 -6.91
C ALA A 214 14.03 11.78 -6.91
N THR A 215 12.74 11.94 -7.21
CA THR A 215 12.09 13.24 -7.37
C THR A 215 10.64 13.19 -6.90
N ALA A 216 10.12 14.34 -6.45
CA ALA A 216 8.72 14.48 -6.11
C ALA A 216 7.77 14.31 -7.31
N ASP A 217 8.25 14.46 -8.54
CA ASP A 217 7.45 14.25 -9.76
C ASP A 217 7.10 12.77 -9.98
N VAL A 218 7.86 11.86 -9.34
CA VAL A 218 7.59 10.43 -9.30
C VAL A 218 7.67 10.00 -7.83
N PRO A 219 6.61 10.16 -7.02
CA PRO A 219 6.67 9.97 -5.56
C PRO A 219 7.26 8.62 -5.12
N ALA A 220 6.97 7.54 -5.84
CA ALA A 220 7.56 6.22 -5.59
C ALA A 220 9.09 6.23 -5.70
N SER A 221 9.71 7.10 -6.50
CA SER A 221 11.16 7.20 -6.64
C SER A 221 11.84 7.66 -5.35
N LEU A 222 11.12 8.37 -4.47
CA LEU A 222 11.62 8.80 -3.17
C LEU A 222 11.93 7.62 -2.23
N LEU A 223 11.37 6.44 -2.51
CA LEU A 223 11.72 5.20 -1.81
C LEU A 223 13.19 4.80 -2.01
N GLN A 224 13.89 5.36 -3.01
CA GLN A 224 15.34 5.18 -3.17
C GLN A 224 16.14 5.67 -1.95
N HIS A 225 15.59 6.59 -1.16
CA HIS A 225 16.20 7.08 0.07
C HIS A 225 15.95 6.18 1.29
N HIS A 226 15.07 5.18 1.17
CA HIS A 226 14.77 4.28 2.27
C HIS A 226 15.77 3.10 2.31
N PRO A 227 16.30 2.74 3.51
CA PRO A 227 17.35 1.72 3.62
C PRO A 227 16.90 0.30 3.27
N ASP A 228 15.63 -0.05 3.47
CA ASP A 228 15.11 -1.41 3.29
C ASP A 228 13.81 -1.42 2.47
N VAL A 229 13.95 -1.45 1.15
CA VAL A 229 12.84 -1.53 0.18
C VAL A 229 12.96 -2.80 -0.65
N THR A 230 11.90 -3.59 -0.66
CA THR A 230 11.71 -4.69 -1.60
C THR A 230 10.61 -4.33 -2.60
N VAL A 231 10.93 -4.39 -3.87
CA VAL A 231 10.00 -4.15 -4.98
C VAL A 231 9.70 -5.48 -5.63
N ILE A 232 8.42 -5.90 -5.63
CA ILE A 232 7.96 -7.12 -6.27
C ILE A 232 7.09 -6.74 -7.46
N VAL A 233 7.50 -7.16 -8.65
CA VAL A 233 6.80 -6.88 -9.89
C VAL A 233 6.60 -8.16 -10.70
N ASP A 234 5.51 -8.24 -11.46
CA ASP A 234 5.41 -9.30 -12.46
C ASP A 234 6.19 -8.93 -13.74
N GLU A 235 6.37 -9.92 -14.63
CA GLU A 235 7.10 -9.72 -15.89
C GLU A 235 6.50 -8.58 -16.75
N ALA A 236 5.18 -8.37 -16.69
CA ALA A 236 4.51 -7.31 -17.43
C ALA A 236 4.85 -5.92 -16.87
N ALA A 237 4.82 -5.74 -15.54
CA ALA A 237 5.22 -4.50 -14.89
C ALA A 237 6.74 -4.23 -15.00
N ALA A 238 7.55 -5.28 -15.18
CA ALA A 238 9.00 -5.18 -15.38
C ALA A 238 9.40 -4.94 -16.85
N SER A 239 8.46 -4.91 -17.80
CA SER A 239 8.75 -4.96 -19.25
C SER A 239 9.60 -3.83 -19.78
N GLN A 240 9.64 -2.68 -19.11
CA GLN A 240 10.45 -1.51 -19.49
C GLN A 240 11.76 -1.36 -18.70
N LEU A 241 12.06 -2.29 -17.77
CA LEU A 241 13.31 -2.26 -17.03
C LEU A 241 14.48 -2.75 -17.90
N THR A 242 15.59 -2.02 -17.88
CA THR A 242 16.83 -2.42 -18.57
C THR A 242 17.42 -3.70 -17.97
N VAL A 243 17.32 -3.87 -16.65
CA VAL A 243 17.75 -5.09 -15.92
C VAL A 243 16.93 -6.33 -16.33
N ALA A 244 15.65 -6.17 -16.66
CA ALA A 244 14.81 -7.27 -17.11
C ALA A 244 15.22 -7.76 -18.52
N ALA A 245 15.71 -6.87 -19.39
CA ALA A 245 16.27 -7.22 -20.68
C ALA A 245 17.59 -8.01 -20.54
N ALA A 246 18.49 -7.60 -19.66
CA ALA A 246 19.75 -8.29 -19.39
C ALA A 246 19.56 -9.73 -18.88
N ASN A 247 18.59 -9.94 -17.98
CA ASN A 247 18.27 -11.29 -17.46
C ASN A 247 17.61 -12.23 -18.49
N LYS A 248 17.06 -11.70 -19.59
CA LYS A 248 16.54 -12.50 -20.71
C LYS A 248 17.63 -12.93 -21.69
N GLU A 249 18.69 -12.16 -21.81
CA GLU A 249 19.85 -12.49 -22.68
C GLU A 249 20.72 -13.58 -22.07
N ASP A 250 20.87 -13.62 -20.74
CA ASP A 250 21.64 -14.66 -20.03
C ASP A 250 20.96 -16.06 -20.01
N LYS A 251 19.69 -16.15 -20.42
CA LYS A 251 18.94 -17.42 -20.51
C LYS A 251 18.83 -18.01 -21.92
N ARG A 252 19.51 -17.43 -22.89
CA ARG A 252 19.64 -17.94 -24.27
C ARG A 252 21.02 -18.52 -24.50
#